data_7dce679c0076cd135384559db2002f71
#
_entry.id   7dce679c0076cd135384559db2002f71
#
_cell.length_a   1.000
_cell.length_b   1.000
_cell.length_c   1.000
_cell.angle_alpha   90.00
_cell.angle_beta   90.00
_cell.angle_gamma   90.00
#
_symmetry.space_group_name_H-M   'P 1'
#
loop_
_entity.id
_entity.type
_entity.pdbx_description
1 polymer ?
#
loop_
_entity_poly.entity_id
_entity_poly.type
_entity_poly.pdbx_seq_one_letter_code
_entity_poly.pdbx_strand_id
1 'polypeptide(L)'
;LVIKDKKAEIHPIAGTFKRSGDDAVDKEKAIKLFEDDKENSEHMMLVDLARNDLSRSCSNVKVEKDREIQFYSHVIHLVSKVTGQLKSPSNDIIGNTFPAGTLTGAPKFRAMELIEEYENHTRSFYGGAIGFIDFDNNFNHAIMIRSFLSKNQNLFLQAGAGIVSKSNRHNELNEVYNKIGALLKALEKAEEL
;
A
#
# COMPACT_ATOMS: atom_id res chain seq x y z
N LEU A 1 -1.12 7.79 -4.85
CA LEU A 1 -0.57 8.96 -5.51
C LEU A 1 -1.51 10.13 -5.35
N VAL A 2 -1.00 11.26 -4.90
CA VAL A 2 -1.72 12.53 -4.86
C VAL A 2 -0.95 13.53 -5.72
N ILE A 3 -1.66 14.29 -6.54
CA ILE A 3 -1.10 15.41 -7.31
C ILE A 3 -1.93 16.64 -6.94
N LYS A 4 -1.27 17.67 -6.47
CA LYS A 4 -1.87 18.97 -6.18
C LYS A 4 -0.92 20.08 -6.59
N ASP A 5 -1.41 21.03 -7.39
CA ASP A 5 -0.63 22.18 -7.85
C ASP A 5 0.73 21.77 -8.46
N LYS A 6 0.72 20.75 -9.33
CA LYS A 6 1.90 20.13 -9.95
C LYS A 6 2.90 19.49 -8.98
N LYS A 7 2.58 19.35 -7.72
CA LYS A 7 3.36 18.57 -6.76
C LYS A 7 2.76 17.16 -6.65
N ALA A 8 3.57 16.15 -6.93
CA ALA A 8 3.22 14.75 -6.77
C ALA A 8 3.71 14.21 -5.43
N GLU A 9 2.90 13.37 -4.80
CA GLU A 9 3.18 12.79 -3.49
C GLU A 9 2.80 11.30 -3.49
N ILE A 10 3.71 10.46 -2.98
CA ILE A 10 3.43 9.05 -2.65
C ILE A 10 3.72 8.85 -1.17
N HIS A 11 2.84 8.12 -0.49
CA HIS A 11 2.96 7.80 0.91
C HIS A 11 3.20 6.30 1.10
N PRO A 12 4.47 5.83 1.10
CA PRO A 12 4.79 4.46 1.46
C PRO A 12 4.37 4.19 2.90
N ILE A 13 3.68 3.08 3.09
CA ILE A 13 3.23 2.60 4.41
C ILE A 13 3.75 1.19 4.56
N ALA A 14 4.50 0.93 5.62
CA ALA A 14 4.93 -0.40 6.02
C ALA A 14 4.78 -0.57 7.53
N GLY A 15 4.82 -1.81 7.97
CA GLY A 15 4.60 -2.14 9.36
C GLY A 15 3.16 -1.88 9.82
N THR A 16 2.58 -2.84 10.51
CA THR A 16 1.23 -2.71 11.02
C THR A 16 1.15 -3.34 12.40
N PHE A 17 1.08 -2.52 13.42
CA PHE A 17 0.83 -2.98 14.78
C PHE A 17 -0.60 -2.64 15.18
N LYS A 18 -1.29 -3.61 15.78
CA LYS A 18 -2.67 -3.42 16.26
C LYS A 18 -2.66 -2.55 17.52
N ARG A 19 -3.51 -1.52 17.55
CA ARG A 19 -3.75 -0.73 18.77
C ARG A 19 -4.38 -1.58 19.85
N SER A 20 -3.98 -1.31 21.09
CA SER A 20 -4.58 -1.93 22.29
C SER A 20 -5.77 -1.14 22.84
N GLY A 21 -5.82 0.16 22.53
CA GLY A 21 -6.75 1.12 23.14
C GLY A 21 -6.18 1.79 24.39
N ASP A 22 -5.01 1.38 24.85
CA ASP A 22 -4.23 2.01 25.92
C ASP A 22 -3.08 2.81 25.29
N ASP A 23 -3.05 4.10 25.52
CA ASP A 23 -2.07 5.00 24.91
C ASP A 23 -0.62 4.74 25.37
N ALA A 24 -0.41 4.25 26.58
CA ALA A 24 0.94 3.93 27.07
C ALA A 24 1.47 2.67 26.36
N VAL A 25 0.65 1.62 26.28
CA VAL A 25 0.97 0.39 25.56
C VAL A 25 1.15 0.63 24.07
N ASP A 26 0.34 1.51 23.49
CA ASP A 26 0.44 1.85 22.06
C ASP A 26 1.72 2.65 21.76
N LYS A 27 2.19 3.49 22.66
CA LYS A 27 3.50 4.18 22.55
C LYS A 27 4.67 3.19 22.60
N GLU A 28 4.63 2.20 23.48
CA GLU A 28 5.66 1.15 23.53
C GLU A 28 5.69 0.33 22.23
N LYS A 29 4.51 -0.02 21.68
CA LYS A 29 4.40 -0.70 20.39
C LYS A 29 4.96 0.15 19.25
N ALA A 30 4.72 1.46 19.27
CA ALA A 30 5.25 2.40 18.28
C ALA A 30 6.78 2.43 18.29
N ILE A 31 7.41 2.43 19.47
CA ILE A 31 8.87 2.36 19.61
C ILE A 31 9.38 1.03 19.04
N LYS A 32 8.76 -0.09 19.41
CA LYS A 32 9.13 -1.41 18.87
C LYS A 32 9.01 -1.49 17.36
N LEU A 33 7.95 -0.90 16.79
CA LEU A 33 7.78 -0.83 15.34
C LEU A 33 8.89 -0.01 14.67
N PHE A 34 9.25 1.12 15.28
CA PHE A 34 10.31 1.98 14.75
C PHE A 34 11.70 1.33 14.81
N GLU A 35 11.94 0.47 15.78
CA GLU A 35 13.20 -0.24 15.99
C GLU A 35 13.26 -1.61 15.28
N ASP A 36 12.17 -2.08 14.66
CA ASP A 36 12.12 -3.39 14.01
C ASP A 36 12.90 -3.37 12.68
N ASP A 37 13.99 -4.11 12.62
CA ASP A 37 14.89 -4.15 11.45
C ASP A 37 14.20 -4.68 10.19
N LYS A 38 13.27 -5.64 10.33
CA LYS A 38 12.54 -6.22 9.20
C LYS A 38 11.59 -5.16 8.61
N GLU A 39 10.76 -4.57 9.47
CA GLU A 39 9.80 -3.55 9.06
C GLU A 39 10.50 -2.32 8.46
N ASN A 40 11.63 -1.91 9.04
CA ASN A 40 12.44 -0.82 8.49
C ASN A 40 13.04 -1.16 7.13
N SER A 41 13.53 -2.38 6.93
CA SER A 41 14.09 -2.82 5.64
C SER A 41 13.02 -2.85 4.55
N GLU A 42 11.83 -3.39 4.85
CA GLU A 42 10.68 -3.38 3.94
C GLU A 42 10.23 -1.94 3.63
N HIS A 43 10.16 -1.10 4.65
CA HIS A 43 9.78 0.30 4.47
C HIS A 43 10.75 1.07 3.58
N MET A 44 12.06 0.93 3.80
CA MET A 44 13.07 1.58 2.96
C MET A 44 13.00 1.12 1.51
N MET A 45 12.73 -0.15 1.26
CA MET A 45 12.50 -0.67 -0.10
C MET A 45 11.30 0.03 -0.76
N LEU A 46 10.20 0.23 -0.04
CA LEU A 46 9.02 0.92 -0.57
C LEU A 46 9.27 2.42 -0.80
N VAL A 47 10.06 3.07 0.06
CA VAL A 47 10.47 4.47 -0.13
C VAL A 47 11.33 4.62 -1.37
N ASP A 48 12.30 3.73 -1.59
CA ASP A 48 13.16 3.76 -2.78
C ASP A 48 12.37 3.48 -4.05
N LEU A 49 11.42 2.57 -4.00
CA LEU A 49 10.53 2.30 -5.12
C LEU A 49 9.66 3.53 -5.46
N ALA A 50 9.10 4.20 -4.46
CA ALA A 50 8.33 5.43 -4.66
C ALA A 50 9.20 6.58 -5.24
N ARG A 51 10.46 6.72 -4.78
CA ARG A 51 11.42 7.66 -5.35
C ARG A 51 11.71 7.36 -6.81
N ASN A 52 11.95 6.10 -7.14
CA ASN A 52 12.20 5.66 -8.50
C ASN A 52 11.00 5.90 -9.41
N ASP A 53 9.81 5.55 -8.97
CA ASP A 53 8.56 5.76 -9.72
C ASP A 53 8.33 7.25 -10.01
N LEU A 54 8.47 8.13 -9.02
CA LEU A 54 8.32 9.58 -9.20
C LEU A 54 9.42 10.16 -10.09
N SER A 55 10.66 9.66 -10.04
CA SER A 55 11.78 10.23 -10.77
C SER A 55 11.60 10.20 -12.30
N ARG A 56 10.76 9.29 -12.80
CA ARG A 56 10.45 9.18 -14.25
C ARG A 56 9.64 10.37 -14.75
N SER A 57 8.77 10.94 -13.92
CA SER A 57 7.85 12.02 -14.31
C SER A 57 8.04 13.31 -13.52
N CYS A 58 8.92 13.33 -12.53
CA CYS A 58 9.15 14.47 -11.63
C CYS A 58 10.60 14.91 -11.59
N SER A 59 10.80 16.20 -11.24
CA SER A 59 12.08 16.74 -10.76
C SER A 59 12.06 16.92 -9.26
N ASN A 60 13.24 17.17 -8.67
CA ASN A 60 13.39 17.45 -7.24
C ASN A 60 12.72 16.39 -6.34
N VAL A 61 12.84 15.11 -6.74
CA VAL A 61 12.29 14.01 -5.95
C VAL A 61 13.06 13.89 -4.64
N LYS A 62 12.31 13.92 -3.53
CA LYS A 62 12.89 13.83 -2.18
C LYS A 62 11.97 13.10 -1.22
N VAL A 63 12.54 12.54 -0.18
CA VAL A 63 11.80 12.09 1.00
C VAL A 63 11.55 13.32 1.87
N GLU A 64 10.31 13.78 1.90
CA GLU A 64 9.92 14.97 2.68
C GLU A 64 9.71 14.63 4.14
N LYS A 65 9.20 13.41 4.40
CA LYS A 65 9.04 12.84 5.73
C LYS A 65 9.53 11.41 5.71
N ASP A 66 10.36 11.04 6.67
CA ASP A 66 10.92 9.71 6.79
C ASP A 66 10.43 9.03 8.07
N ARG A 67 9.82 7.85 7.91
CA ARG A 67 9.42 6.93 8.96
C ARG A 67 8.67 7.58 10.13
N GLU A 68 7.64 8.38 9.83
CA GLU A 68 6.77 8.91 10.88
C GLU A 68 5.84 7.81 11.40
N ILE A 69 5.76 7.69 12.72
CA ILE A 69 4.75 6.87 13.37
C ILE A 69 3.39 7.57 13.28
N GLN A 70 2.41 6.88 12.70
CA GLN A 70 1.04 7.39 12.62
C GLN A 70 0.07 6.45 13.33
N PHE A 71 -0.71 7.03 14.25
CA PHE A 71 -1.75 6.33 15.00
C PHE A 71 -3.09 6.50 14.30
N TYR A 72 -3.66 5.39 13.85
CA TYR A 72 -5.02 5.33 13.30
C TYR A 72 -5.99 4.75 14.34
N SER A 73 -7.27 4.65 14.02
CA SER A 73 -8.27 4.14 14.98
C SER A 73 -7.96 2.74 15.53
N HIS A 74 -7.39 1.85 14.71
CA HIS A 74 -7.18 0.45 15.07
C HIS A 74 -5.75 -0.05 14.88
N VAL A 75 -4.90 0.73 14.22
CA VAL A 75 -3.54 0.34 13.87
C VAL A 75 -2.55 1.48 14.04
N ILE A 76 -1.28 1.12 14.18
CA ILE A 76 -0.11 2.00 14.18
C ILE A 76 0.69 1.65 12.94
N HIS A 77 1.03 2.63 12.13
CA HIS A 77 1.83 2.46 10.92
C HIS A 77 3.09 3.31 10.93
N LEU A 78 4.08 2.83 10.22
CA LEU A 78 5.25 3.57 9.80
C LEU A 78 4.99 4.16 8.41
N VAL A 79 5.04 5.49 8.28
CA VAL A 79 4.67 6.21 7.05
C VAL A 79 5.78 7.16 6.65
N SER A 80 6.19 7.11 5.39
CA SER A 80 7.02 8.13 4.78
C SER A 80 6.25 8.93 3.74
N LYS A 81 6.78 10.10 3.36
CA LYS A 81 6.23 10.94 2.32
C LYS A 81 7.31 11.25 1.31
N VAL A 82 7.14 10.76 0.09
CA VAL A 82 8.01 11.05 -1.06
C VAL A 82 7.31 12.04 -1.95
N THR A 83 8.00 13.12 -2.31
CA THR A 83 7.44 14.19 -3.14
C THR A 83 8.31 14.49 -4.35
N GLY A 84 7.69 15.04 -5.40
CA GLY A 84 8.39 15.50 -6.58
C GLY A 84 7.59 16.55 -7.33
N GLN A 85 8.27 17.38 -8.11
CA GLN A 85 7.63 18.39 -8.96
C GLN A 85 7.41 17.81 -10.35
N LEU A 86 6.15 17.81 -10.83
CA LEU A 86 5.79 17.29 -12.15
C LEU A 86 6.53 18.03 -13.28
N LYS A 87 7.05 17.23 -14.23
CA LYS A 87 7.63 17.70 -15.51
C LYS A 87 6.75 17.37 -16.70
N SER A 88 5.86 16.37 -16.54
CA SER A 88 5.00 15.81 -17.59
C SER A 88 3.53 15.93 -17.21
N PRO A 89 2.60 15.71 -18.13
CA PRO A 89 1.18 15.64 -17.82
C PRO A 89 0.85 14.62 -16.72
N SER A 90 -0.22 14.88 -15.98
CA SER A 90 -0.64 14.01 -14.86
C SER A 90 -0.91 12.55 -15.26
N ASN A 91 -1.31 12.31 -16.52
CA ASN A 91 -1.57 10.95 -17.01
C ASN A 91 -0.29 10.10 -17.09
N ASP A 92 0.84 10.69 -17.44
CA ASP A 92 2.11 9.96 -17.57
C ASP A 92 2.60 9.43 -16.22
N ILE A 93 2.44 10.24 -15.17
CA ILE A 93 2.87 9.81 -13.84
C ILE A 93 2.01 8.68 -13.31
N ILE A 94 0.71 8.65 -13.64
CA ILE A 94 -0.16 7.53 -13.29
C ILE A 94 0.41 6.24 -13.89
N GLY A 95 0.72 6.23 -15.19
CA GLY A 95 1.30 5.07 -15.88
C GLY A 95 2.67 4.66 -15.31
N ASN A 96 3.48 5.61 -14.86
CA ASN A 96 4.82 5.33 -14.31
C ASN A 96 4.80 4.85 -12.86
N THR A 97 3.78 5.22 -12.08
CA THR A 97 3.66 4.84 -10.66
C THR A 97 2.79 3.63 -10.43
N PHE A 98 1.92 3.29 -11.38
CA PHE A 98 1.01 2.15 -11.32
C PHE A 98 1.56 0.94 -12.11
N PRO A 99 1.32 -0.32 -11.65
CA PRO A 99 0.74 -0.68 -10.37
C PRO A 99 1.64 -0.33 -9.18
N ALA A 100 1.01 -0.19 -8.00
CA ALA A 100 1.74 0.20 -6.79
C ALA A 100 2.76 -0.87 -6.38
N GLY A 101 3.95 -0.43 -5.98
CA GLY A 101 5.03 -1.32 -5.57
C GLY A 101 4.71 -2.20 -4.38
N THR A 102 3.86 -1.73 -3.46
CA THR A 102 3.33 -2.50 -2.32
C THR A 102 2.48 -3.71 -2.74
N LEU A 103 1.99 -3.73 -3.97
CA LEU A 103 1.16 -4.81 -4.53
C LEU A 103 1.91 -5.64 -5.58
N THR A 104 3.12 -5.25 -5.94
CA THR A 104 3.96 -5.94 -6.92
C THR A 104 5.24 -6.46 -6.27
N GLY A 105 6.24 -5.64 -6.15
CA GLY A 105 7.54 -5.96 -5.57
C GLY A 105 8.66 -5.13 -6.20
N ALA A 106 9.89 -5.45 -5.80
CA ALA A 106 11.10 -4.83 -6.33
C ALA A 106 12.09 -5.92 -6.80
N PRO A 107 12.59 -5.84 -8.06
CA PRO A 107 12.27 -4.90 -9.13
C PRO A 107 10.85 -5.08 -9.69
N LYS A 108 10.13 -3.97 -9.90
CA LYS A 108 8.69 -3.98 -10.23
C LYS A 108 8.34 -4.87 -11.44
N PHE A 109 9.04 -4.73 -12.55
CA PHE A 109 8.75 -5.50 -13.76
C PHE A 109 8.92 -7.00 -13.54
N ARG A 110 10.03 -7.40 -12.88
CA ARG A 110 10.26 -8.82 -12.59
C ARG A 110 9.22 -9.40 -11.63
N ALA A 111 8.81 -8.62 -10.65
CA ALA A 111 7.75 -9.02 -9.74
C ALA A 111 6.41 -9.21 -10.46
N MET A 112 6.08 -8.33 -11.42
CA MET A 112 4.87 -8.47 -12.25
C MET A 112 4.90 -9.72 -13.13
N GLU A 113 6.05 -10.04 -13.74
CA GLU A 113 6.23 -11.30 -14.52
C GLU A 113 6.00 -12.53 -13.63
N LEU A 114 6.56 -12.54 -12.41
CA LEU A 114 6.37 -13.65 -11.47
C LEU A 114 4.92 -13.76 -10.99
N ILE A 115 4.24 -12.64 -10.76
CA ILE A 115 2.81 -12.62 -10.41
C ILE A 115 1.98 -13.27 -11.53
N GLU A 116 2.23 -12.91 -12.79
CA GLU A 116 1.55 -13.49 -13.94
C GLU A 116 1.84 -14.98 -14.12
N GLU A 117 3.07 -15.40 -13.80
CA GLU A 117 3.49 -16.80 -13.91
C GLU A 117 2.89 -17.70 -12.81
N TYR A 118 2.82 -17.19 -11.55
CA TYR A 118 2.51 -18.02 -10.38
C TYR A 118 1.08 -17.86 -9.85
N GLU A 119 0.39 -16.76 -10.13
CA GLU A 119 -0.99 -16.59 -9.69
C GLU A 119 -1.96 -17.32 -10.63
N ASN A 120 -2.82 -18.19 -10.06
CA ASN A 120 -3.79 -18.97 -10.83
C ASN A 120 -4.98 -18.15 -11.34
N HIS A 121 -5.16 -16.93 -10.85
CA HIS A 121 -6.29 -16.06 -11.17
C HIS A 121 -5.81 -14.64 -11.43
N THR A 122 -6.42 -13.99 -12.40
CA THR A 122 -6.17 -12.57 -12.64
C THR A 122 -6.63 -11.73 -11.45
N ARG A 123 -5.87 -10.70 -11.13
CA ARG A 123 -6.17 -9.81 -10.00
C ARG A 123 -7.41 -8.96 -10.19
N SER A 124 -7.84 -8.76 -11.45
CA SER A 124 -9.03 -7.97 -11.78
C SER A 124 -9.02 -6.59 -11.08
N PHE A 125 -9.97 -6.32 -10.19
CA PHE A 125 -10.02 -5.06 -9.42
C PHE A 125 -8.96 -4.99 -8.31
N TYR A 126 -8.49 -6.13 -7.81
CA TYR A 126 -7.52 -6.17 -6.71
C TYR A 126 -6.18 -5.57 -7.13
N GLY A 127 -5.65 -4.67 -6.33
CA GLY A 127 -4.44 -3.93 -6.67
C GLY A 127 -4.63 -2.86 -7.72
N GLY A 128 -5.87 -2.65 -8.21
CA GLY A 128 -6.25 -1.54 -9.06
C GLY A 128 -6.21 -0.20 -8.34
N ALA A 129 -6.71 0.84 -8.98
CA ALA A 129 -6.77 2.19 -8.43
C ALA A 129 -8.19 2.72 -8.47
N ILE A 130 -8.58 3.44 -7.42
CA ILE A 130 -9.81 4.23 -7.37
C ILE A 130 -9.47 5.66 -6.98
N GLY A 131 -10.04 6.62 -7.69
CA GLY A 131 -9.74 8.02 -7.40
C GLY A 131 -10.46 8.96 -8.33
N PHE A 132 -10.03 10.21 -8.31
CA PHE A 132 -10.58 11.26 -9.17
C PHE A 132 -9.48 12.16 -9.71
N ILE A 133 -9.78 12.76 -10.87
CA ILE A 133 -9.00 13.82 -11.49
C ILE A 133 -9.94 15.01 -11.61
N ASP A 134 -9.54 16.18 -11.12
CA ASP A 134 -10.30 17.41 -11.30
C ASP A 134 -9.94 18.13 -12.62
N PHE A 135 -10.66 19.21 -12.92
CA PHE A 135 -10.45 19.98 -14.15
C PHE A 135 -9.12 20.78 -14.16
N ASP A 136 -8.47 20.95 -13.02
CA ASP A 136 -7.14 21.56 -12.88
C ASP A 136 -6.00 20.53 -12.97
N ASN A 137 -6.33 19.29 -13.32
CA ASN A 137 -5.43 18.14 -13.36
C ASN A 137 -4.83 17.75 -11.99
N ASN A 138 -5.43 18.16 -10.89
CA ASN A 138 -5.12 17.56 -9.61
C ASN A 138 -5.69 16.15 -9.58
N PHE A 139 -4.99 15.27 -8.89
CA PHE A 139 -5.29 13.85 -8.89
C PHE A 139 -5.16 13.27 -7.48
N ASN A 140 -6.08 12.42 -7.11
CA ASN A 140 -5.98 11.66 -5.87
C ASN A 140 -6.52 10.26 -6.09
N HIS A 141 -5.69 9.24 -5.85
CA HIS A 141 -6.14 7.87 -5.90
C HIS A 141 -5.62 7.03 -4.74
N ALA A 142 -6.37 6.01 -4.40
CA ALA A 142 -6.01 4.94 -3.49
C ALA A 142 -5.92 3.59 -4.24
N ILE A 143 -5.21 2.64 -3.63
CA ILE A 143 -5.10 1.28 -4.14
C ILE A 143 -6.37 0.51 -3.77
N MET A 144 -6.90 -0.27 -4.70
CA MET A 144 -8.05 -1.16 -4.48
C MET A 144 -7.61 -2.41 -3.70
N ILE A 145 -7.61 -2.29 -2.39
CA ILE A 145 -7.38 -3.38 -1.43
C ILE A 145 -8.43 -3.32 -0.32
N ARG A 146 -8.56 -4.38 0.44
CA ARG A 146 -9.52 -4.44 1.58
C ARG A 146 -10.95 -4.08 1.15
N SER A 147 -11.33 -4.52 -0.05
CA SER A 147 -12.60 -4.20 -0.68
C SER A 147 -13.25 -5.45 -1.26
N PHE A 148 -14.57 -5.43 -1.36
CA PHE A 148 -15.33 -6.42 -2.10
C PHE A 148 -15.65 -5.93 -3.51
N LEU A 149 -15.66 -6.85 -4.46
CA LEU A 149 -16.34 -6.68 -5.73
C LEU A 149 -17.64 -7.48 -5.68
N SER A 150 -18.78 -6.80 -5.80
CA SER A 150 -20.07 -7.45 -5.96
C SER A 150 -20.41 -7.55 -7.44
N LYS A 151 -20.57 -8.78 -7.93
CA LYS A 151 -20.92 -9.06 -9.33
C LYS A 151 -21.71 -10.37 -9.43
N ASN A 152 -22.83 -10.34 -10.13
CA ASN A 152 -23.67 -11.52 -10.38
C ASN A 152 -24.05 -12.27 -9.10
N GLN A 153 -24.48 -11.55 -8.07
CA GLN A 153 -24.87 -12.08 -6.74
C GLN A 153 -23.73 -12.79 -5.98
N ASN A 154 -22.49 -12.57 -6.40
CA ASN A 154 -21.30 -13.07 -5.71
C ASN A 154 -20.46 -11.90 -5.18
N LEU A 155 -19.85 -12.12 -4.04
CA LEU A 155 -18.85 -11.21 -3.48
C LEU A 155 -17.46 -11.82 -3.71
N PHE A 156 -16.59 -11.06 -4.36
CA PHE A 156 -15.19 -11.41 -4.59
C PHE A 156 -14.32 -10.57 -3.68
N LEU A 157 -13.36 -11.21 -3.05
CA LEU A 157 -12.31 -10.56 -2.28
C LEU A 157 -10.96 -11.21 -2.59
N GLN A 158 -9.89 -10.44 -2.49
CA GLN A 158 -8.54 -10.94 -2.67
C GLN A 158 -7.58 -10.24 -1.71
N ALA A 159 -6.59 -10.98 -1.23
CA ALA A 159 -5.47 -10.46 -0.47
C ALA A 159 -4.21 -11.26 -0.79
N GLY A 160 -3.05 -10.63 -0.58
CA GLY A 160 -1.75 -11.24 -0.77
C GLY A 160 -0.75 -10.77 0.28
N ALA A 161 0.35 -11.49 0.40
CA ALA A 161 1.51 -11.12 1.22
C ALA A 161 2.73 -10.92 0.32
N GLY A 162 3.66 -10.08 0.77
CA GLY A 162 4.95 -9.90 0.11
C GLY A 162 5.87 -11.08 0.42
N ILE A 163 6.39 -11.75 -0.61
CA ILE A 163 7.28 -12.88 -0.45
C ILE A 163 8.72 -12.45 -0.67
N VAL A 164 9.55 -12.67 0.31
CA VAL A 164 10.99 -12.41 0.27
C VAL A 164 11.77 -13.67 0.67
N SER A 165 13.09 -13.68 0.46
CA SER A 165 13.93 -14.86 0.71
C SER A 165 13.86 -15.41 2.15
N LYS A 166 13.54 -14.58 3.12
CA LYS A 166 13.38 -14.95 4.54
C LYS A 166 11.93 -15.23 4.94
N SER A 167 10.97 -15.15 4.02
CA SER A 167 9.55 -15.40 4.30
C SER A 167 9.32 -16.83 4.80
N ASN A 168 8.46 -16.94 5.80
CA ASN A 168 7.99 -18.22 6.33
C ASN A 168 6.55 -18.45 5.85
N ARG A 169 6.27 -19.58 5.21
CA ARG A 169 4.98 -19.91 4.62
C ARG A 169 3.79 -19.73 5.57
N HIS A 170 3.92 -20.16 6.82
CA HIS A 170 2.83 -20.04 7.79
C HIS A 170 2.58 -18.59 8.20
N ASN A 171 3.63 -17.81 8.37
CA ASN A 171 3.53 -16.40 8.73
C ASN A 171 2.89 -15.59 7.60
N GLU A 172 3.31 -15.82 6.35
CA GLU A 172 2.73 -15.14 5.18
C GLU A 172 1.25 -15.51 4.97
N LEU A 173 0.90 -16.78 5.17
CA LEU A 173 -0.51 -17.21 5.12
C LEU A 173 -1.34 -16.54 6.23
N ASN A 174 -0.84 -16.47 7.45
CA ASN A 174 -1.50 -15.76 8.55
C ASN A 174 -1.65 -14.27 8.26
N GLU A 175 -0.67 -13.65 7.60
CA GLU A 175 -0.76 -12.26 7.16
C GLU A 175 -1.90 -12.06 6.16
N VAL A 176 -2.06 -12.97 5.18
CA VAL A 176 -3.21 -12.94 4.25
C VAL A 176 -4.53 -13.03 5.01
N TYR A 177 -4.69 -13.97 5.95
CA TYR A 177 -5.91 -14.05 6.77
C TYR A 177 -6.16 -12.79 7.60
N ASN A 178 -5.13 -12.21 8.19
CA ASN A 178 -5.25 -10.95 8.93
C ASN A 178 -5.72 -9.79 8.02
N LYS A 179 -5.23 -9.76 6.77
CA LYS A 179 -5.61 -8.75 5.78
C LYS A 179 -7.09 -8.82 5.38
N ILE A 180 -7.68 -9.99 5.34
CA ILE A 180 -9.10 -10.18 5.01
C ILE A 180 -10.03 -10.23 6.24
N GLY A 181 -9.48 -10.34 7.44
CA GLY A 181 -10.25 -10.55 8.66
C GLY A 181 -11.32 -9.50 8.93
N ALA A 182 -11.06 -8.23 8.61
CA ALA A 182 -12.07 -7.17 8.76
C ALA A 182 -13.25 -7.32 7.77
N LEU A 183 -12.97 -7.80 6.57
CA LEU A 183 -13.99 -8.06 5.55
C LEU A 183 -14.86 -9.26 5.95
N LEU A 184 -14.25 -10.35 6.44
CA LEU A 184 -14.98 -11.51 6.92
C LEU A 184 -15.91 -11.16 8.08
N LYS A 185 -15.42 -10.38 9.06
CA LYS A 185 -16.25 -9.89 10.16
C LYS A 185 -17.41 -9.00 9.71
N ALA A 186 -17.21 -8.23 8.63
CA ALA A 186 -18.30 -7.42 8.08
C ALA A 186 -19.40 -8.29 7.44
N LEU A 187 -19.03 -9.42 6.81
CA LEU A 187 -19.98 -10.40 6.30
C LEU A 187 -20.74 -11.10 7.44
N GLU A 188 -20.03 -11.59 8.46
CA GLU A 188 -20.66 -12.19 9.66
C GLU A 188 -21.71 -11.27 10.26
N LYS A 189 -21.39 -9.98 10.43
CA LYS A 189 -22.35 -8.99 10.94
C LYS A 189 -23.53 -8.72 10.00
N ALA A 190 -23.31 -8.81 8.70
CA ALA A 190 -24.39 -8.63 7.73
C ALA A 190 -25.37 -9.78 7.70
N GLU A 191 -24.95 -10.99 8.10
CA GLU A 191 -25.82 -12.17 8.25
C GLU A 191 -26.70 -12.12 9.50
N GLU A 192 -26.34 -11.25 10.48
CA GLU A 192 -27.11 -11.04 11.72
C GLU A 192 -28.25 -10.02 11.55
N LEU A 193 -28.31 -9.31 10.40
CA LEU A 193 -29.31 -8.28 10.09
C LEU A 193 -30.50 -8.85 9.33
#